data_5c904478a07bbe25a4b59066bb12d7bd
#
_entry.id   5c904478a07bbe25a4b59066bb12d7bd
#
_cell.length_a   1.000
_cell.length_b   1.000
_cell.length_c   1.000
_cell.angle_alpha   90.00
_cell.angle_beta   90.00
_cell.angle_gamma   90.00
#
_symmetry.space_group_name_H-M   'P 1'
#
loop_
_entity.id
_entity.type
_entity.pdbx_description
1 polymer ?
#
loop_
_entity_poly.entity_id
_entity_poly.type
_entity_poly.pdbx_seq_one_letter_code
_entity_poly.pdbx_strand_id
1 'polypeptide(L)'
;MRFNAALFGGVGRALSSPHYRLYASGHIANVFGWWGNRLGVGWLTWDLTGSAGLLGVVAFAGMIPVTLVAPVAGVLADRYGHRQIAILAGVTGGTVTLALALLTLAGQMTVPILLVLSVLQGIGFGVEFPARQALIPQLCKPENVPAALAFNSTSFQVGTFLGPVLAGFLITHYGTGASILLFLSLIHI
;
A
#
# COMPACT_ATOMS: atom_id res chain seq x y z
N MET A 1 -10.32 12.19 23.77
CA MET A 1 -9.56 13.41 23.44
C MET A 1 -10.33 14.19 22.38
N ARG A 2 -10.78 15.42 22.68
CA ARG A 2 -11.40 16.33 21.68
C ARG A 2 -10.27 16.89 20.82
N PHE A 3 -10.19 16.45 19.58
CA PHE A 3 -9.25 16.98 18.60
C PHE A 3 -9.56 18.46 18.37
N ASN A 4 -8.58 19.35 18.64
CA ASN A 4 -8.78 20.80 18.50
C ASN A 4 -8.71 21.14 16.99
N ALA A 5 -9.84 21.02 16.29
CA ALA A 5 -9.95 21.20 14.83
C ALA A 5 -9.49 22.58 14.34
N ALA A 6 -9.40 23.56 15.24
CA ALA A 6 -8.98 24.92 14.91
C ALA A 6 -7.48 25.03 14.58
N LEU A 7 -6.62 24.16 15.15
CA LEU A 7 -5.18 24.22 14.96
C LEU A 7 -4.69 23.73 13.58
N PHE A 8 -5.48 22.86 12.91
CA PHE A 8 -5.11 22.23 11.64
C PHE A 8 -6.00 22.64 10.46
N GLY A 9 -6.77 23.71 10.57
CA GLY A 9 -7.60 24.24 9.48
C GLY A 9 -8.55 23.20 8.86
N GLY A 10 -8.51 23.05 7.53
CA GLY A 10 -9.34 22.10 6.79
C GLY A 10 -9.08 20.63 7.13
N VAL A 11 -7.81 20.27 7.37
CA VAL A 11 -7.42 18.90 7.74
C VAL A 11 -7.99 18.53 9.11
N GLY A 12 -7.93 19.44 10.10
CA GLY A 12 -8.53 19.20 11.42
C GLY A 12 -10.04 18.98 11.35
N ARG A 13 -10.74 19.71 10.46
CA ARG A 13 -12.18 19.51 10.22
C ARG A 13 -12.46 18.17 9.53
N ALA A 14 -11.64 17.75 8.56
CA ALA A 14 -11.79 16.43 7.93
C ALA A 14 -11.61 15.30 8.95
N LEU A 15 -10.56 15.36 9.79
CA LEU A 15 -10.27 14.41 10.86
C LEU A 15 -11.29 14.44 12.02
N SER A 16 -12.15 15.44 12.11
CA SER A 16 -13.24 15.45 13.09
C SER A 16 -14.35 14.44 12.74
N SER A 17 -14.48 14.02 11.47
CA SER A 17 -15.33 12.91 11.07
C SER A 17 -14.76 11.59 11.61
N PRO A 18 -15.50 10.81 12.43
CA PRO A 18 -15.00 9.56 12.98
C PRO A 18 -14.71 8.52 11.89
N HIS A 19 -15.52 8.51 10.83
CA HIS A 19 -15.36 7.60 9.70
C HIS A 19 -14.09 7.92 8.89
N TYR A 20 -13.86 9.20 8.60
CA TYR A 20 -12.66 9.62 7.90
C TYR A 20 -11.40 9.43 8.76
N ARG A 21 -11.47 9.69 10.08
CA ARG A 21 -10.34 9.48 10.99
C ARG A 21 -9.89 8.02 11.03
N LEU A 22 -10.85 7.06 11.09
CA LEU A 22 -10.54 5.64 11.03
C LEU A 22 -9.90 5.26 9.68
N TYR A 23 -10.47 5.76 8.59
CA TYR A 23 -9.91 5.57 7.26
C TYR A 23 -8.49 6.14 7.15
N ALA A 24 -8.26 7.35 7.64
CA ALA A 24 -6.96 8.04 7.58
C ALA A 24 -5.87 7.30 8.36
N SER A 25 -6.20 6.74 9.55
CA SER A 25 -5.24 5.93 10.30
C SER A 25 -4.86 4.65 9.55
N GLY A 26 -5.85 3.94 8.99
CA GLY A 26 -5.59 2.77 8.14
C GLY A 26 -4.84 3.13 6.85
N HIS A 27 -5.12 4.30 6.26
CA HIS A 27 -4.39 4.78 5.09
C HIS A 27 -2.90 5.00 5.38
N ILE A 28 -2.57 5.66 6.51
CA ILE A 28 -1.18 5.86 6.91
C ILE A 28 -0.48 4.51 7.07
N ALA A 29 -1.06 3.58 7.81
CA ALA A 29 -0.49 2.26 8.02
C ALA A 29 -0.27 1.51 6.69
N ASN A 30 -1.28 1.53 5.80
CA ASN A 30 -1.21 0.91 4.48
C ASN A 30 -0.09 1.52 3.61
N VAL A 31 0.07 2.84 3.62
CA VAL A 31 1.13 3.53 2.86
C VAL A 31 2.52 3.09 3.33
N PHE A 32 2.76 3.03 4.63
CA PHE A 32 4.03 2.54 5.17
C PHE A 32 4.24 1.06 4.83
N GLY A 33 3.19 0.23 4.95
CA GLY A 33 3.22 -1.17 4.57
C GLY A 33 3.60 -1.37 3.10
N TRP A 34 2.99 -0.60 2.21
CA TRP A 34 3.23 -0.70 0.77
C TRP A 34 4.67 -0.29 0.38
N TRP A 35 5.14 0.86 0.87
CA TRP A 35 6.49 1.33 0.58
C TRP A 35 7.57 0.46 1.22
N GLY A 36 7.32 -0.03 2.43
CA GLY A 36 8.22 -0.97 3.10
C GLY A 36 8.32 -2.31 2.38
N ASN A 37 7.18 -2.87 1.96
CA ASN A 37 7.15 -4.10 1.15
C ASN A 37 7.86 -3.90 -0.19
N ARG A 38 7.68 -2.75 -0.85
CA ARG A 38 8.34 -2.43 -2.11
C ARG A 38 9.88 -2.44 -1.98
N LEU A 39 10.43 -1.86 -0.91
CA LEU A 39 11.86 -1.97 -0.62
C LEU A 39 12.25 -3.41 -0.34
N GLY A 40 11.46 -4.16 0.43
CA GLY A 40 11.71 -5.57 0.73
C GLY A 40 11.81 -6.43 -0.53
N VAL A 41 10.92 -6.23 -1.48
CA VAL A 41 10.96 -6.91 -2.80
C VAL A 41 12.22 -6.54 -3.57
N GLY A 42 12.59 -5.26 -3.60
CA GLY A 42 13.82 -4.80 -4.24
C GLY A 42 15.07 -5.42 -3.61
N TRP A 43 15.15 -5.39 -2.27
CA TRP A 43 16.25 -5.98 -1.53
C TRP A 43 16.35 -7.49 -1.77
N LEU A 44 15.23 -8.20 -1.70
CA LEU A 44 15.17 -9.64 -1.97
C LEU A 44 15.63 -9.99 -3.39
N THR A 45 15.27 -9.15 -4.38
CA THR A 45 15.74 -9.33 -5.76
C THR A 45 17.26 -9.22 -5.84
N TRP A 46 17.83 -8.24 -5.13
CA TRP A 46 19.26 -8.06 -5.07
C TRP A 46 19.96 -9.23 -4.38
N ASP A 47 19.47 -9.68 -3.23
CA ASP A 47 20.03 -10.82 -2.48
C ASP A 47 20.03 -12.11 -3.31
N LEU A 48 18.97 -12.34 -4.10
CA LEU A 48 18.83 -13.54 -4.92
C LEU A 48 19.69 -13.51 -6.19
N THR A 49 20.03 -12.33 -6.71
CA THR A 49 20.54 -12.24 -8.08
C THR A 49 21.84 -11.43 -8.23
N GLY A 50 22.11 -10.50 -7.33
CA GLY A 50 23.19 -9.51 -7.50
C GLY A 50 23.08 -8.65 -8.77
N SER A 51 21.89 -8.64 -9.44
CA SER A 51 21.70 -8.03 -10.75
C SER A 51 20.81 -6.79 -10.69
N ALA A 52 21.39 -5.63 -11.04
CA ALA A 52 20.63 -4.39 -11.19
C ALA A 52 19.60 -4.47 -12.34
N GLY A 53 19.89 -5.25 -13.39
CA GLY A 53 18.96 -5.48 -14.49
C GLY A 53 17.70 -6.22 -14.03
N LEU A 54 17.85 -7.29 -13.25
CA LEU A 54 16.71 -8.05 -12.70
C LEU A 54 15.92 -7.23 -11.67
N LEU A 55 16.59 -6.38 -10.89
CA LEU A 55 15.92 -5.42 -10.02
C LEU A 55 14.99 -4.50 -10.81
N GLY A 56 15.44 -3.98 -11.95
CA GLY A 56 14.62 -3.20 -12.87
C GLY A 56 13.43 -4.00 -13.44
N VAL A 57 13.67 -5.26 -13.86
CA VAL A 57 12.62 -6.14 -14.40
C VAL A 57 11.53 -6.43 -13.35
N VAL A 58 11.91 -6.76 -12.11
CA VAL A 58 10.94 -7.02 -11.01
C VAL A 58 10.16 -5.74 -10.67
N ALA A 59 10.83 -4.59 -10.59
CA ALA A 59 10.17 -3.31 -10.34
C ALA A 59 9.17 -2.96 -11.46
N PHE A 60 9.52 -3.18 -12.71
CA PHE A 60 8.68 -2.97 -13.87
C PHE A 60 7.48 -3.95 -13.90
N ALA A 61 7.72 -5.23 -13.61
CA ALA A 61 6.68 -6.25 -13.51
C ALA A 61 5.62 -5.91 -12.46
N GLY A 62 6.01 -5.28 -11.35
CA GLY A 62 5.07 -4.78 -10.34
C GLY A 62 4.31 -3.51 -10.74
N MET A 63 4.84 -2.71 -11.68
CA MET A 63 4.25 -1.43 -12.07
C MET A 63 3.33 -1.51 -13.30
N ILE A 64 3.66 -2.32 -14.28
CA ILE A 64 2.84 -2.46 -15.51
C ILE A 64 1.38 -2.80 -15.21
N PRO A 65 1.08 -3.82 -14.37
CA PRO A 65 -0.28 -4.19 -14.10
C PRO A 65 -1.11 -3.06 -13.49
N VAL A 66 -0.51 -2.21 -12.68
CA VAL A 66 -1.18 -1.03 -12.08
C VAL A 66 -1.82 -0.17 -13.17
N THR A 67 -1.07 0.15 -14.22
CA THR A 67 -1.55 1.01 -15.31
C THR A 67 -2.61 0.31 -16.17
N LEU A 68 -2.42 -0.99 -16.44
CA LEU A 68 -3.34 -1.75 -17.30
C LEU A 68 -4.67 -2.06 -16.61
N VAL A 69 -4.65 -2.29 -15.30
CA VAL A 69 -5.85 -2.70 -14.54
C VAL A 69 -6.65 -1.50 -14.04
N ALA A 70 -6.04 -0.33 -13.84
CA ALA A 70 -6.70 0.85 -13.28
C ALA A 70 -8.01 1.26 -14.00
N PRO A 71 -8.11 1.28 -15.34
CA PRO A 71 -9.36 1.61 -16.02
C PRO A 71 -10.48 0.59 -15.75
N VAL A 72 -10.14 -0.71 -15.72
CA VAL A 72 -11.09 -1.79 -15.44
C VAL A 72 -11.52 -1.74 -13.97
N ALA A 73 -10.59 -1.44 -13.06
CA ALA A 73 -10.85 -1.29 -11.63
C ALA A 73 -11.87 -0.18 -11.34
N GLY A 74 -11.79 0.95 -12.05
CA GLY A 74 -12.78 2.02 -11.95
C GLY A 74 -14.19 1.54 -12.28
N VAL A 75 -14.37 0.89 -13.43
CA VAL A 75 -15.68 0.34 -13.86
C VAL A 75 -16.21 -0.70 -12.87
N LEU A 76 -15.34 -1.58 -12.35
CA LEU A 76 -15.74 -2.56 -11.34
C LEU A 76 -16.16 -1.91 -10.03
N ALA A 77 -15.43 -0.89 -9.59
CA ALA A 77 -15.74 -0.15 -8.37
C ALA A 77 -17.07 0.62 -8.48
N ASP A 78 -17.38 1.20 -9.64
CA ASP A 78 -18.66 1.85 -9.91
C ASP A 78 -19.83 0.85 -9.90
N ARG A 79 -19.62 -0.35 -10.44
CA ARG A 79 -20.65 -1.37 -10.54
C ARG A 79 -20.93 -2.13 -9.25
N TYR A 80 -19.88 -2.49 -8.50
CA TYR A 80 -19.98 -3.36 -7.31
C TYR A 80 -19.80 -2.60 -5.99
N GLY A 81 -19.48 -1.31 -6.05
CA GLY A 81 -19.27 -0.45 -4.90
C GLY A 81 -17.79 -0.35 -4.47
N HIS A 82 -17.31 0.86 -4.32
CA HIS A 82 -15.91 1.19 -4.02
C HIS A 82 -15.36 0.49 -2.76
N ARG A 83 -16.21 0.39 -1.70
CA ARG A 83 -15.82 -0.26 -0.44
C ARG A 83 -15.57 -1.76 -0.62
N GLN A 84 -16.43 -2.46 -1.36
CA GLN A 84 -16.32 -3.91 -1.56
C GLN A 84 -15.07 -4.23 -2.40
N ILE A 85 -14.87 -3.46 -3.47
CA ILE A 85 -13.68 -3.62 -4.32
C ILE A 85 -12.40 -3.32 -3.57
N ALA A 86 -12.36 -2.26 -2.74
CA ALA A 86 -11.19 -1.94 -1.92
C ALA A 86 -10.86 -3.06 -0.91
N ILE A 87 -11.89 -3.63 -0.24
CA ILE A 87 -11.69 -4.73 0.69
C ILE A 87 -11.19 -5.98 -0.03
N LEU A 88 -11.83 -6.36 -1.15
CA LEU A 88 -11.43 -7.54 -1.92
C LEU A 88 -10.00 -7.42 -2.42
N ALA A 89 -9.63 -6.27 -2.98
CA ALA A 89 -8.28 -6.00 -3.45
C ALA A 89 -7.26 -5.99 -2.31
N GLY A 90 -7.62 -5.43 -1.15
CA GLY A 90 -6.77 -5.44 0.05
C GLY A 90 -6.52 -6.86 0.57
N VAL A 91 -7.56 -7.70 0.67
CA VAL A 91 -7.43 -9.10 1.11
C VAL A 91 -6.57 -9.90 0.11
N THR A 92 -6.82 -9.76 -1.19
CA THR A 92 -6.02 -10.45 -2.21
C THR A 92 -4.57 -9.96 -2.23
N GLY A 93 -4.34 -8.65 -2.13
CA GLY A 93 -2.99 -8.08 -2.02
C GLY A 93 -2.25 -8.56 -0.76
N GLY A 94 -2.97 -8.63 0.37
CA GLY A 94 -2.44 -9.15 1.63
C GLY A 94 -2.06 -10.64 1.56
N THR A 95 -2.89 -11.48 0.93
CA THR A 95 -2.55 -12.90 0.75
C THR A 95 -1.32 -13.10 -0.13
N VAL A 96 -1.15 -12.29 -1.18
CA VAL A 96 0.05 -12.30 -2.03
C VAL A 96 1.29 -11.86 -1.23
N THR A 97 1.17 -10.81 -0.42
CA THR A 97 2.27 -10.34 0.43
C THR A 97 2.62 -11.37 1.52
N LEU A 98 1.62 -12.05 2.08
CA LEU A 98 1.85 -13.16 3.02
C LEU A 98 2.61 -14.32 2.37
N ALA A 99 2.18 -14.73 1.17
CA ALA A 99 2.88 -15.78 0.42
C ALA A 99 4.33 -15.39 0.14
N LEU A 100 4.60 -14.13 -0.24
CA LEU A 100 5.94 -13.60 -0.45
C LEU A 100 6.78 -13.68 0.82
N ALA A 101 6.23 -13.26 1.96
CA ALA A 101 6.93 -13.30 3.24
C ALA A 101 7.25 -14.74 3.68
N LEU A 102 6.27 -15.66 3.60
CA LEU A 102 6.44 -17.04 4.02
C LEU A 102 7.45 -17.79 3.14
N LEU A 103 7.38 -17.62 1.82
CA LEU A 103 8.34 -18.23 0.89
C LEU A 103 9.76 -17.69 1.11
N THR A 104 9.90 -16.41 1.44
CA THR A 104 11.19 -15.80 1.78
C THR A 104 11.76 -16.39 3.08
N LEU A 105 10.92 -16.51 4.13
CA LEU A 105 11.33 -17.10 5.41
C LEU A 105 11.69 -18.59 5.29
N ALA A 106 10.97 -19.31 4.42
CA ALA A 106 11.24 -20.72 4.15
C ALA A 106 12.50 -20.95 3.27
N GLY A 107 13.14 -19.88 2.76
CA GLY A 107 14.28 -19.98 1.85
C GLY A 107 13.93 -20.58 0.48
N GLN A 108 12.62 -20.57 0.11
CA GLN A 108 12.12 -21.16 -1.14
C GLN A 108 11.85 -20.12 -2.24
N MET A 109 12.22 -18.86 -1.98
CA MET A 109 11.99 -17.80 -2.96
C MET A 109 12.94 -17.95 -4.15
N THR A 110 12.37 -17.86 -5.34
CA THR A 110 13.11 -17.86 -6.62
C THR A 110 12.70 -16.67 -7.46
N VAL A 111 13.55 -16.30 -8.43
CA VAL A 111 13.26 -15.14 -9.31
C VAL A 111 11.93 -15.27 -10.07
N PRO A 112 11.58 -16.44 -10.67
CA PRO A 112 10.28 -16.60 -11.31
C PRO A 112 9.09 -16.41 -10.35
N ILE A 113 9.17 -16.97 -9.14
CA ILE A 113 8.13 -16.83 -8.12
C ILE A 113 8.00 -15.34 -7.73
N LEU A 114 9.12 -14.66 -7.50
CA LEU A 114 9.15 -13.25 -7.15
C LEU A 114 8.53 -12.38 -8.24
N LEU A 115 8.79 -12.66 -9.52
CA LEU A 115 8.18 -11.96 -10.65
C LEU A 115 6.65 -12.15 -10.66
N VAL A 116 6.17 -13.38 -10.52
CA VAL A 116 4.73 -13.68 -10.48
C VAL A 116 4.06 -12.93 -9.31
N LEU A 117 4.64 -13.00 -8.12
CA LEU A 117 4.08 -12.32 -6.94
C LEU A 117 4.12 -10.79 -7.11
N SER A 118 5.15 -10.23 -7.75
CA SER A 118 5.23 -8.79 -8.05
C SER A 118 4.14 -8.35 -9.02
N VAL A 119 3.86 -9.12 -10.06
CA VAL A 119 2.73 -8.88 -10.98
C VAL A 119 1.40 -8.91 -10.24
N LEU A 120 1.16 -9.93 -9.40
CA LEU A 120 -0.06 -10.05 -8.61
C LEU A 120 -0.23 -8.89 -7.62
N GLN A 121 0.85 -8.44 -6.97
CA GLN A 121 0.82 -7.24 -6.13
C GLN A 121 0.47 -5.99 -6.94
N GLY A 122 1.03 -5.84 -8.14
CA GLY A 122 0.71 -4.73 -9.04
C GLY A 122 -0.76 -4.72 -9.45
N ILE A 123 -1.35 -5.88 -9.76
CA ILE A 123 -2.79 -6.02 -10.04
C ILE A 123 -3.60 -5.57 -8.81
N GLY A 124 -3.29 -6.11 -7.63
CA GLY A 124 -3.98 -5.77 -6.38
C GLY A 124 -3.95 -4.27 -6.10
N PHE A 125 -2.78 -3.65 -6.19
CA PHE A 125 -2.63 -2.21 -5.97
C PHE A 125 -3.36 -1.38 -7.02
N GLY A 126 -3.32 -1.78 -8.30
CA GLY A 126 -4.03 -1.09 -9.39
C GLY A 126 -5.55 -1.10 -9.22
N VAL A 127 -6.11 -2.09 -8.52
CA VAL A 127 -7.52 -2.15 -8.15
C VAL A 127 -7.81 -1.40 -6.85
N GLU A 128 -6.99 -1.60 -5.83
CA GLU A 128 -7.21 -1.06 -4.49
C GLU A 128 -7.10 0.47 -4.46
N PHE A 129 -6.06 1.03 -5.07
CA PHE A 129 -5.74 2.44 -4.95
C PHE A 129 -6.87 3.37 -5.45
N PRO A 130 -7.41 3.23 -6.69
CA PRO A 130 -8.51 4.08 -7.15
C PRO A 130 -9.81 3.85 -6.35
N ALA A 131 -10.11 2.61 -5.94
CA ALA A 131 -11.28 2.32 -5.14
C ALA A 131 -11.23 3.00 -3.77
N ARG A 132 -10.05 3.01 -3.10
CA ARG A 132 -9.84 3.73 -1.83
C ARG A 132 -9.94 5.24 -1.99
N GLN A 133 -9.40 5.81 -3.04
CA GLN A 133 -9.49 7.26 -3.32
C GLN A 133 -10.95 7.70 -3.50
N ALA A 134 -11.76 6.91 -4.21
CA ALA A 134 -13.17 7.20 -4.45
C ALA A 134 -14.05 7.09 -3.18
N LEU A 135 -13.57 6.48 -2.09
CA LEU A 135 -14.27 6.44 -0.81
C LEU A 135 -14.19 7.78 -0.04
N ILE A 136 -13.16 8.60 -0.25
CA ILE A 136 -12.90 9.80 0.55
C ILE A 136 -14.09 10.76 0.57
N PRO A 137 -14.75 11.08 -0.58
CA PRO A 137 -15.93 11.96 -0.59
C PRO A 137 -17.12 11.41 0.20
N GLN A 138 -17.19 10.09 0.42
CA GLN A 138 -18.27 9.46 1.16
C GLN A 138 -18.03 9.47 2.69
N LEU A 139 -16.80 9.75 3.14
CA LEU A 139 -16.38 9.66 4.54
C LEU A 139 -16.34 11.00 5.26
N CYS A 140 -16.39 12.10 4.54
CA CYS A 140 -16.36 13.45 5.09
C CYS A 140 -17.34 14.37 4.37
N LYS A 141 -17.65 15.53 4.97
CA LYS A 141 -18.53 16.54 4.37
C LYS A 141 -17.91 17.11 3.08
N PRO A 142 -18.71 17.49 2.08
CA PRO A 142 -18.21 18.00 0.78
C PRO A 142 -17.18 19.13 0.90
N GLU A 143 -17.38 20.07 1.83
CA GLU A 143 -16.46 21.18 2.08
C GLU A 143 -15.08 20.75 2.62
N ASN A 144 -14.97 19.54 3.17
CA ASN A 144 -13.73 19.01 3.73
C ASN A 144 -13.01 18.03 2.78
N VAL A 145 -13.61 17.65 1.66
CA VAL A 145 -13.02 16.70 0.68
C VAL A 145 -11.66 17.17 0.15
N PRO A 146 -11.45 18.44 -0.24
CA PRO A 146 -10.15 18.90 -0.70
C PRO A 146 -9.05 18.72 0.35
N ALA A 147 -9.37 19.02 1.62
CA ALA A 147 -8.42 18.88 2.73
C ALA A 147 -8.12 17.39 3.05
N ALA A 148 -9.12 16.52 2.93
CA ALA A 148 -8.96 15.08 3.09
C ALA A 148 -8.06 14.49 1.99
N LEU A 149 -8.26 14.87 0.74
CA LEU A 149 -7.41 14.47 -0.39
C LEU A 149 -5.97 14.98 -0.22
N ALA A 150 -5.80 16.24 0.19
CA ALA A 150 -4.48 16.81 0.47
C ALA A 150 -3.75 16.04 1.59
N PHE A 151 -4.47 15.67 2.66
CA PHE A 151 -3.91 14.87 3.74
C PHE A 151 -3.46 13.48 3.26
N ASN A 152 -4.29 12.80 2.46
CA ASN A 152 -3.92 11.50 1.90
C ASN A 152 -2.71 11.59 0.98
N SER A 153 -2.65 12.59 0.11
CA SER A 153 -1.50 12.81 -0.78
C SER A 153 -0.23 13.11 0.01
N THR A 154 -0.32 13.95 1.05
CA THR A 154 0.83 14.24 1.92
C THR A 154 1.29 12.99 2.67
N SER A 155 0.36 12.21 3.21
CA SER A 155 0.68 10.95 3.90
C SER A 155 1.38 9.97 2.96
N PHE A 156 0.93 9.87 1.71
CA PHE A 156 1.56 9.05 0.69
C PHE A 156 3.00 9.50 0.40
N GLN A 157 3.24 10.81 0.24
CA GLN A 157 4.57 11.36 0.02
C GLN A 157 5.50 11.14 1.23
N VAL A 158 5.00 11.34 2.45
CA VAL A 158 5.77 11.03 3.67
C VAL A 158 6.15 9.55 3.72
N GLY A 159 5.23 8.66 3.36
CA GLY A 159 5.49 7.22 3.29
C GLY A 159 6.53 6.84 2.24
N THR A 160 6.59 7.58 1.12
CA THR A 160 7.62 7.40 0.08
C THR A 160 9.04 7.55 0.62
N PHE A 161 9.24 8.47 1.57
CA PHE A 161 10.54 8.70 2.22
C PHE A 161 10.76 7.81 3.43
N LEU A 162 9.81 7.79 4.36
CA LEU A 162 9.98 7.11 5.65
C LEU A 162 9.78 5.60 5.56
N GLY A 163 8.93 5.12 4.64
CA GLY A 163 8.69 3.69 4.44
C GLY A 163 9.97 2.91 4.14
N PRO A 164 10.74 3.30 3.10
CA PRO A 164 12.03 2.68 2.80
C PRO A 164 13.06 2.77 3.95
N VAL A 165 13.11 3.90 4.67
CA VAL A 165 14.03 4.06 5.82
C VAL A 165 13.70 3.04 6.90
N LEU A 166 12.43 2.91 7.28
CA LEU A 166 11.98 1.93 8.26
C LEU A 166 12.21 0.49 7.76
N ALA A 167 11.94 0.23 6.49
CA ALA A 167 12.17 -1.08 5.92
C ALA A 167 13.65 -1.45 5.90
N GLY A 168 14.55 -0.54 5.54
CA GLY A 168 15.99 -0.75 5.59
C GLY A 168 16.45 -1.10 7.01
N PHE A 169 15.97 -0.36 8.01
CA PHE A 169 16.25 -0.66 9.42
C PHE A 169 15.75 -2.06 9.83
N LEU A 170 14.52 -2.42 9.47
CA LEU A 170 13.95 -3.72 9.81
C LEU A 170 14.66 -4.88 9.07
N ILE A 171 15.01 -4.70 7.81
CA ILE A 171 15.73 -5.71 7.03
C ILE A 171 17.10 -5.99 7.64
N THR A 172 17.83 -4.96 8.04
CA THR A 172 19.18 -5.14 8.63
C THR A 172 19.15 -5.82 10.00
N HIS A 173 18.08 -5.66 10.79
CA HIS A 173 18.01 -6.22 12.13
C HIS A 173 17.26 -7.56 12.21
N TYR A 174 16.26 -7.78 11.36
CA TYR A 174 15.35 -8.92 11.43
C TYR A 174 15.31 -9.77 10.15
N GLY A 175 16.00 -9.34 9.09
CA GLY A 175 15.98 -9.98 7.78
C GLY A 175 14.76 -9.60 6.93
N THR A 176 14.84 -9.92 5.62
CA THR A 176 13.87 -9.49 4.61
C THR A 176 12.49 -10.09 4.84
N GLY A 177 12.40 -11.39 5.12
CA GLY A 177 11.11 -12.08 5.30
C GLY A 177 10.33 -11.57 6.51
N ALA A 178 11.00 -11.37 7.66
CA ALA A 178 10.38 -10.82 8.87
C ALA A 178 9.94 -9.36 8.66
N SER A 179 10.74 -8.55 7.96
CA SER A 179 10.39 -7.18 7.61
C SER A 179 9.09 -7.13 6.77
N ILE A 180 8.96 -7.99 5.75
CA ILE A 180 7.75 -8.06 4.93
C ILE A 180 6.53 -8.46 5.77
N LEU A 181 6.67 -9.42 6.71
CA LEU A 181 5.58 -9.79 7.62
C LEU A 181 5.16 -8.64 8.54
N LEU A 182 6.10 -7.88 9.07
CA LEU A 182 5.79 -6.71 9.90
C LEU A 182 5.03 -5.65 9.11
N PHE A 183 5.45 -5.37 7.87
CA PHE A 183 4.73 -4.44 7.00
C PHE A 183 3.36 -4.97 6.58
N LEU A 184 3.20 -6.28 6.40
CA LEU A 184 1.91 -6.89 6.14
C LEU A 184 0.91 -6.62 7.28
N SER A 185 1.35 -6.65 8.54
CA SER A 185 0.48 -6.35 9.67
C SER A 185 -0.08 -4.92 9.62
N LEU A 186 0.64 -3.97 9.03
CA LEU A 186 0.18 -2.60 8.82
C LEU A 186 -0.82 -2.45 7.66
N ILE A 187 -0.76 -3.33 6.65
CA ILE A 187 -1.67 -3.29 5.50
C ILE A 187 -3.09 -3.71 5.89
N HIS A 188 -3.25 -4.51 6.96
CA HIS A 188 -4.54 -5.08 7.39
C HIS A 188 -5.28 -4.25 8.46
N ILE A 189 -4.78 -3.08 8.82
CA ILE A 189 -5.46 -2.13 9.72
C ILE A 189 -6.36 -1.19 8.89
#